data_6297cb8a938edf0512f77f4ac0115269
#
_entry.id   6297cb8a938edf0512f77f4ac0115269
#
_cell.length_a   1.000
_cell.length_b   1.000
_cell.length_c   1.000
_cell.angle_alpha   90.00
_cell.angle_beta   90.00
_cell.angle_gamma   90.00
#
_symmetry.space_group_name_H-M   'P 1'
#
loop_
_entity.id
_entity.type
_entity.pdbx_description
1 polymer ?
#
loop_
_entity_poly.entity_id
_entity_poly.type
_entity_poly.pdbx_seq_one_letter_code
_entity_poly.pdbx_strand_id
1 'polypeptide(L)'
;MRKDGDMSDPSEVLRADYLEWLRALARSRHFGADDRLGTANLVDDRARGRARDAIRSGRSVSLARTLTNGPNSRGDERPGFALEVFHTDGPIGAGTDHVELDCHGTANTHLDGLNHMGIDGTWYGGRPMGDPDSPSIAEFARHGLVTRAVHVDIPAVRGTPWVDIDVAVTGEDLDRALAATGTSFEPGDALLLDMGRDRFEAAGHVFGGPRRPGIGFDGARWIVEHGVSVLCWDFLDAFHPDEPFVPVHLLIWAVGLVLVDNCDHSRLRAALEPGRSTGALVVAPLPIDGATGNNVNPLVLL
;
A
#
# COMPACT_ATOMS: atom_id res chain seq x y z
N MET A 1 1.24 34.24 -3.57
CA MET A 1 1.40 34.25 -5.03
C MET A 1 2.06 32.92 -5.39
N ARG A 2 1.25 31.89 -5.68
CA ARG A 2 1.76 30.58 -6.11
C ARG A 2 2.30 30.76 -7.51
N LYS A 3 3.53 30.35 -7.75
CA LYS A 3 4.05 30.17 -9.10
C LYS A 3 3.40 28.91 -9.65
N ASP A 4 2.56 29.07 -10.66
CA ASP A 4 2.00 28.00 -11.46
C ASP A 4 3.18 27.25 -12.12
N GLY A 5 3.62 26.14 -11.49
CA GLY A 5 4.37 25.12 -12.20
C GLY A 5 3.37 24.41 -13.08
N ASP A 6 3.63 24.43 -14.38
CA ASP A 6 2.95 23.72 -15.45
C ASP A 6 2.68 22.27 -15.03
N MET A 7 1.50 22.03 -14.46
CA MET A 7 0.93 20.69 -14.37
C MET A 7 0.26 20.47 -15.72
N SER A 8 0.98 19.80 -16.63
CA SER A 8 0.39 19.17 -17.81
C SER A 8 -0.93 18.51 -17.40
N ASP A 9 -1.96 18.71 -18.22
CA ASP A 9 -3.29 18.12 -17.99
C ASP A 9 -3.13 16.65 -17.56
N PRO A 10 -3.64 16.23 -16.39
CA PRO A 10 -3.54 14.84 -15.94
C PRO A 10 -4.02 13.83 -16.98
N SER A 11 -4.91 14.23 -17.91
CA SER A 11 -5.36 13.38 -19.01
C SER A 11 -4.28 13.13 -20.07
N GLU A 12 -3.27 14.03 -20.20
CA GLU A 12 -2.12 13.82 -21.11
C GLU A 12 -1.09 12.85 -20.55
N VAL A 13 -1.11 12.63 -19.22
CA VAL A 13 -0.16 11.73 -18.52
C VAL A 13 -0.70 10.30 -18.45
N LEU A 14 -2.02 10.11 -18.58
CA LEU A 14 -2.64 8.79 -18.64
C LEU A 14 -2.60 8.26 -20.07
N ARG A 15 -1.80 7.23 -20.30
CA ARG A 15 -1.81 6.52 -21.59
C ARG A 15 -3.22 6.03 -21.91
N ALA A 16 -3.68 6.23 -23.13
CA ALA A 16 -5.05 5.90 -23.54
C ALA A 16 -5.38 4.40 -23.35
N ASP A 17 -4.42 3.52 -23.66
CA ASP A 17 -4.54 2.07 -23.48
C ASP A 17 -4.73 1.68 -22.00
N TYR A 18 -3.99 2.34 -21.11
CA TYR A 18 -4.09 2.12 -19.67
C TYR A 18 -5.44 2.61 -19.12
N LEU A 19 -5.87 3.81 -19.51
CA LEU A 19 -7.15 4.37 -19.08
C LEU A 19 -8.33 3.52 -19.56
N GLU A 20 -8.26 3.00 -20.79
CA GLU A 20 -9.27 2.08 -21.32
C GLU A 20 -9.35 0.79 -20.50
N TRP A 21 -8.20 0.21 -20.16
CA TRP A 21 -8.11 -0.98 -19.31
C TRP A 21 -8.71 -0.73 -17.93
N LEU A 22 -8.35 0.37 -17.25
CA LEU A 22 -8.95 0.74 -15.95
C LEU A 22 -10.48 0.89 -16.04
N ARG A 23 -10.98 1.56 -17.08
CA ARG A 23 -12.42 1.73 -17.29
C ARG A 23 -13.11 0.41 -17.57
N ALA A 24 -12.47 -0.52 -18.26
CA ALA A 24 -13.01 -1.86 -18.48
C ALA A 24 -13.12 -2.63 -17.16
N LEU A 25 -12.10 -2.58 -16.30
CA LEU A 25 -12.14 -3.16 -14.96
C LEU A 25 -13.27 -2.55 -14.11
N ALA A 26 -13.36 -1.22 -14.04
CA ALA A 26 -14.39 -0.53 -13.26
C ALA A 26 -15.81 -0.88 -13.72
N ARG A 27 -16.03 -1.02 -15.05
CA ARG A 27 -17.33 -1.45 -15.60
C ARG A 27 -17.71 -2.88 -15.25
N SER A 28 -16.74 -3.75 -15.01
CA SER A 28 -17.02 -5.15 -14.66
C SER A 28 -17.77 -5.30 -13.35
N ARG A 29 -17.61 -4.35 -12.42
CA ARG A 29 -18.20 -4.36 -11.07
C ARG A 29 -18.07 -5.73 -10.42
N HIS A 30 -16.89 -6.26 -10.41
CA HIS A 30 -16.60 -7.65 -10.06
C HIS A 30 -17.25 -8.12 -8.75
N PHE A 31 -17.34 -7.22 -7.75
CA PHE A 31 -17.96 -7.50 -6.45
C PHE A 31 -19.40 -6.97 -6.31
N GLY A 32 -20.01 -6.47 -7.41
CA GLY A 32 -21.36 -5.94 -7.42
C GLY A 32 -21.45 -4.41 -7.37
N ALA A 33 -22.66 -3.89 -7.61
CA ALA A 33 -22.89 -2.45 -7.72
C ALA A 33 -22.82 -1.72 -6.38
N ASP A 34 -23.16 -2.40 -5.28
CA ASP A 34 -23.24 -1.84 -3.93
C ASP A 34 -22.01 -2.23 -3.08
N ASP A 35 -20.97 -2.78 -3.73
CA ASP A 35 -19.78 -3.20 -3.01
C ASP A 35 -19.08 -2.02 -2.32
N ARG A 36 -18.54 -2.29 -1.13
CA ARG A 36 -17.86 -1.33 -0.27
C ARG A 36 -16.50 -1.82 0.22
N LEU A 37 -16.03 -2.99 -0.22
CA LEU A 37 -14.84 -3.66 0.30
C LEU A 37 -13.75 -3.89 -0.77
N GLY A 38 -14.10 -3.78 -2.07
CA GLY A 38 -13.15 -4.02 -3.14
C GLY A 38 -12.48 -5.38 -3.04
N THR A 39 -11.15 -5.42 -3.23
CA THR A 39 -10.39 -6.67 -3.17
C THR A 39 -10.36 -7.34 -1.79
N ALA A 40 -10.75 -6.64 -0.71
CA ALA A 40 -10.93 -7.29 0.59
C ALA A 40 -12.00 -8.40 0.56
N ASN A 41 -12.95 -8.37 -0.39
CA ASN A 41 -13.90 -9.46 -0.61
C ASN A 41 -13.24 -10.80 -1.00
N LEU A 42 -12.04 -10.77 -1.52
CA LEU A 42 -11.27 -11.99 -1.83
C LEU A 42 -10.75 -12.70 -0.58
N VAL A 43 -10.78 -12.04 0.58
CA VAL A 43 -10.38 -12.63 1.86
C VAL A 43 -11.53 -13.47 2.41
N ASP A 44 -11.77 -14.62 1.80
CA ASP A 44 -12.75 -15.61 2.20
C ASP A 44 -12.23 -16.54 3.31
N ASP A 45 -13.02 -17.53 3.70
CA ASP A 45 -12.64 -18.51 4.72
C ASP A 45 -11.42 -19.36 4.30
N ARG A 46 -11.22 -19.59 3.01
CA ARG A 46 -10.06 -20.31 2.49
C ARG A 46 -8.79 -19.46 2.63
N ALA A 47 -8.86 -18.18 2.28
CA ALA A 47 -7.75 -17.24 2.44
C ALA A 47 -7.36 -17.11 3.92
N ARG A 48 -8.35 -16.98 4.83
CA ARG A 48 -8.11 -16.98 6.28
C ARG A 48 -7.55 -18.31 6.79
N GLY A 49 -8.02 -19.43 6.22
CA GLY A 49 -7.46 -20.75 6.50
C GLY A 49 -5.98 -20.85 6.13
N ARG A 50 -5.61 -20.38 4.94
CA ARG A 50 -4.21 -20.32 4.51
C ARG A 50 -3.36 -19.40 5.42
N ALA A 51 -3.92 -18.28 5.89
CA ALA A 51 -3.25 -17.40 6.83
C ALA A 51 -2.91 -18.13 8.15
N ARG A 52 -3.91 -18.79 8.75
CA ARG A 52 -3.71 -19.61 9.95
C ARG A 52 -2.62 -20.65 9.75
N ASP A 53 -2.65 -21.36 8.62
CA ASP A 53 -1.73 -22.46 8.35
C ASP A 53 -0.30 -21.97 8.00
N ALA A 54 -0.15 -20.69 7.65
CA ALA A 54 1.14 -20.05 7.41
C ALA A 54 1.87 -19.68 8.72
N ILE A 55 1.17 -19.60 9.86
CA ILE A 55 1.79 -19.32 11.17
C ILE A 55 2.51 -20.56 11.68
N ARG A 56 3.81 -20.45 11.99
CA ARG A 56 4.64 -21.55 12.49
C ARG A 56 5.21 -21.28 13.87
N SER A 57 5.76 -20.09 14.08
CA SER A 57 6.43 -19.73 15.34
C SER A 57 5.57 -18.86 16.24
N GLY A 58 4.52 -18.23 15.72
CA GLY A 58 3.72 -17.22 16.41
C GLY A 58 4.44 -15.88 16.63
N ARG A 59 5.66 -15.73 16.12
CA ARG A 59 6.40 -14.47 16.20
C ARG A 59 5.75 -13.42 15.28
N SER A 60 5.50 -12.22 15.82
CA SER A 60 4.99 -11.09 15.05
C SER A 60 6.10 -10.17 14.58
N VAL A 61 5.96 -9.63 13.37
CA VAL A 61 6.86 -8.65 12.77
C VAL A 61 6.05 -7.48 12.25
N SER A 62 6.39 -6.27 12.68
CA SER A 62 5.78 -5.02 12.20
C SER A 62 6.39 -4.61 10.87
N LEU A 63 5.54 -4.19 9.92
CA LEU A 63 5.93 -3.57 8.66
C LEU A 63 5.82 -2.04 8.73
N ALA A 64 5.43 -1.46 9.87
CA ALA A 64 5.31 -0.02 9.97
C ALA A 64 6.66 0.68 10.09
N ARG A 65 6.81 1.79 9.39
CA ARG A 65 7.89 2.76 9.63
C ARG A 65 7.67 3.44 10.98
N THR A 66 8.76 3.75 11.68
CA THR A 66 8.66 4.48 12.93
C THR A 66 8.24 5.92 12.65
N LEU A 67 7.20 6.38 13.34
CA LEU A 67 6.75 7.76 13.28
C LEU A 67 7.74 8.65 14.06
N THR A 68 8.25 9.68 13.40
CA THR A 68 9.19 10.65 14.00
C THR A 68 8.75 12.06 13.67
N ASN A 69 8.88 12.98 14.65
CA ASN A 69 8.55 14.39 14.41
C ASN A 69 9.26 14.91 13.16
N GLY A 70 8.51 15.50 12.25
CA GLY A 70 9.05 16.00 11.01
C GLY A 70 8.01 16.57 10.05
N PRO A 71 8.48 17.18 8.95
CA PRO A 71 7.61 17.75 7.93
C PRO A 71 6.83 16.67 7.19
N ASN A 72 5.71 17.06 6.59
CA ASN A 72 5.01 16.19 5.65
C ASN A 72 5.73 16.11 4.29
N SER A 73 5.39 15.08 3.51
CA SER A 73 6.00 14.85 2.21
C SER A 73 5.49 15.79 1.11
N ARG A 74 4.46 16.59 1.37
CA ARG A 74 3.90 17.58 0.43
C ARG A 74 4.60 18.94 0.52
N GLY A 75 5.38 19.18 1.60
CA GLY A 75 6.13 20.40 1.80
C GLY A 75 5.25 21.61 2.18
N ASP A 76 4.03 21.39 2.66
CA ASP A 76 3.21 22.45 3.26
C ASP A 76 3.56 22.64 4.76
N GLU A 77 2.91 23.59 5.43
CA GLU A 77 3.22 23.97 6.81
C GLU A 77 2.78 22.94 7.87
N ARG A 78 1.99 21.92 7.48
CA ARG A 78 1.52 20.89 8.40
C ARG A 78 2.63 19.88 8.67
N PRO A 79 2.75 19.35 9.90
CA PRO A 79 3.71 18.28 10.17
C PRO A 79 3.28 16.99 9.47
N GLY A 80 4.25 16.18 9.06
CA GLY A 80 3.99 14.78 8.66
C GLY A 80 3.63 13.95 9.89
N PHE A 81 4.31 14.24 11.01
CA PHE A 81 4.00 13.73 12.33
C PHE A 81 4.50 14.73 13.38
N ALA A 82 3.68 15.02 14.38
CA ALA A 82 4.07 15.77 15.56
C ALA A 82 3.51 15.10 16.81
N LEU A 83 4.36 14.97 17.81
CA LEU A 83 4.02 14.45 19.14
C LEU A 83 4.38 15.49 20.20
N GLU A 84 3.40 15.87 20.99
CA GLU A 84 3.59 16.64 22.23
C GLU A 84 3.22 15.76 23.43
N VAL A 85 4.10 15.73 24.42
CA VAL A 85 3.92 14.95 25.64
C VAL A 85 3.75 15.91 26.82
N PHE A 86 2.66 15.76 27.56
CA PHE A 86 2.36 16.51 28.74
C PHE A 86 2.48 15.65 29.99
N HIS A 87 3.02 16.20 31.05
CA HIS A 87 3.16 15.52 32.34
C HIS A 87 2.40 16.23 33.43
N THR A 88 1.80 15.44 34.32
CA THR A 88 1.27 15.97 35.59
C THR A 88 2.21 15.60 36.72
N ASP A 89 2.59 16.59 37.55
CA ASP A 89 3.44 16.38 38.71
C ASP A 89 2.60 16.05 39.95
N GLY A 90 3.18 15.32 40.92
CA GLY A 90 2.54 15.01 42.17
C GLY A 90 2.89 13.61 42.70
N PRO A 91 2.26 13.18 43.82
CA PRO A 91 2.47 11.82 44.36
C PRO A 91 2.04 10.71 43.38
N ILE A 92 1.13 11.06 42.45
CA ILE A 92 0.73 10.21 41.30
C ILE A 92 0.85 11.09 40.09
N GLY A 93 1.78 10.73 39.18
CA GLY A 93 1.99 11.43 37.90
C GLY A 93 1.38 10.66 36.75
N ALA A 94 1.03 11.36 35.66
CA ALA A 94 0.60 10.75 34.40
C ALA A 94 1.21 11.50 33.24
N GLY A 95 1.49 10.76 32.13
CA GLY A 95 1.78 11.33 30.82
C GLY A 95 0.53 11.29 29.96
N THR A 96 0.31 12.34 29.18
CA THR A 96 -0.72 12.41 28.14
C THR A 96 -0.11 12.95 26.86
N ASP A 97 -0.65 12.53 25.73
CA ASP A 97 -0.09 12.88 24.43
C ASP A 97 -1.11 13.60 23.56
N HIS A 98 -0.61 14.54 22.76
CA HIS A 98 -1.29 15.07 21.61
C HIS A 98 -0.53 14.68 20.36
N VAL A 99 -1.23 14.09 19.39
CA VAL A 99 -0.64 13.62 18.13
C VAL A 99 -1.31 14.34 16.97
N GLU A 100 -0.50 14.93 16.10
CA GLU A 100 -0.91 15.42 14.79
C GLU A 100 -0.20 14.59 13.73
N LEU A 101 -0.96 14.08 12.75
CA LEU A 101 -0.45 13.09 11.81
C LEU A 101 -1.07 13.29 10.43
N ASP A 102 -0.20 13.47 9.43
CA ASP A 102 -0.59 13.46 8.02
C ASP A 102 -0.58 12.01 7.50
N CYS A 103 -1.74 11.53 7.04
CA CYS A 103 -1.91 10.13 6.66
C CYS A 103 -1.12 9.79 5.38
N HIS A 104 -1.48 10.47 4.30
CA HIS A 104 -0.95 10.16 2.96
C HIS A 104 0.44 10.75 2.73
N GLY A 105 1.08 10.26 1.66
CA GLY A 105 2.38 10.71 1.21
C GLY A 105 3.43 9.61 1.29
N THR A 106 4.72 9.99 1.27
CA THR A 106 5.82 9.02 1.14
C THR A 106 6.55 8.72 2.45
N ALA A 107 6.10 9.29 3.58
CA ALA A 107 6.82 9.19 4.85
C ALA A 107 6.31 8.06 5.76
N ASN A 108 5.01 8.02 5.98
CA ASN A 108 4.39 7.20 7.01
C ASN A 108 3.67 5.99 6.43
N THR A 109 3.72 4.86 7.12
CA THR A 109 2.95 3.67 6.73
C THR A 109 1.47 3.93 6.95
N HIS A 110 0.66 3.73 5.91
CA HIS A 110 -0.79 3.97 5.95
C HIS A 110 -1.55 3.01 5.03
N LEU A 111 -2.83 2.86 5.31
CA LEU A 111 -3.81 2.14 4.50
C LEU A 111 -4.70 3.16 3.78
N ASP A 112 -4.89 2.99 2.49
CA ASP A 112 -5.77 3.83 1.69
C ASP A 112 -7.22 3.37 1.75
N GLY A 113 -8.14 4.33 1.80
CA GLY A 113 -9.57 4.10 1.63
C GLY A 113 -9.98 4.01 0.17
N LEU A 114 -11.13 3.40 -0.11
CA LEU A 114 -11.67 3.31 -1.47
C LEU A 114 -12.16 4.67 -2.03
N ASN A 115 -12.15 5.69 -1.21
CA ASN A 115 -12.40 7.10 -1.53
C ASN A 115 -11.10 7.93 -1.58
N HIS A 116 -9.92 7.28 -1.80
CA HIS A 116 -8.64 7.98 -1.91
C HIS A 116 -8.33 8.39 -3.35
N MET A 117 -8.43 7.45 -4.30
CA MET A 117 -8.13 7.70 -5.72
C MET A 117 -9.39 7.63 -6.56
N GLY A 118 -9.49 8.48 -7.57
CA GLY A 118 -10.64 8.49 -8.45
C GLY A 118 -10.33 8.97 -9.86
N ILE A 119 -11.23 8.66 -10.79
CA ILE A 119 -11.19 9.06 -12.21
C ILE A 119 -12.54 9.63 -12.61
N ASP A 120 -12.55 10.59 -13.52
CA ASP A 120 -13.76 11.20 -14.10
C ASP A 120 -14.75 11.70 -13.01
N GLY A 121 -14.23 12.27 -11.92
CA GLY A 121 -15.05 12.82 -10.83
C GLY A 121 -15.74 11.77 -9.95
N THR A 122 -15.29 10.50 -10.02
CA THR A 122 -15.87 9.40 -9.23
C THR A 122 -14.82 8.65 -8.42
N TRP A 123 -15.26 8.12 -7.26
CA TRP A 123 -14.55 7.13 -6.45
C TRP A 123 -14.90 5.71 -6.90
N TYR A 124 -14.35 4.71 -6.23
CA TYR A 124 -14.68 3.29 -6.40
C TYR A 124 -16.20 3.06 -6.42
N GLY A 125 -16.65 2.16 -7.29
CA GLY A 125 -18.06 1.87 -7.47
C GLY A 125 -18.86 2.93 -8.26
N GLY A 126 -18.16 3.95 -8.83
CA GLY A 126 -18.77 5.05 -9.59
C GLY A 126 -19.48 6.09 -8.73
N ARG A 127 -19.17 6.16 -7.45
CA ARG A 127 -19.75 7.16 -6.52
C ARG A 127 -19.13 8.53 -6.80
N PRO A 128 -19.89 9.62 -6.77
CA PRO A 128 -19.34 10.96 -6.95
C PRO A 128 -18.26 11.28 -5.93
N MET A 129 -17.21 11.99 -6.35
CA MET A 129 -16.22 12.52 -5.40
C MET A 129 -16.90 13.50 -4.43
N GLY A 130 -16.61 13.32 -3.12
CA GLY A 130 -17.26 14.12 -2.05
C GLY A 130 -18.61 13.57 -1.59
N ASP A 131 -19.09 12.46 -2.14
CA ASP A 131 -20.26 11.76 -1.60
C ASP A 131 -19.94 11.23 -0.19
N PRO A 132 -20.67 11.65 0.86
CA PRO A 132 -20.42 11.21 2.24
C PRO A 132 -20.69 9.71 2.44
N ASP A 133 -21.46 9.07 1.57
CA ASP A 133 -21.74 7.65 1.62
C ASP A 133 -20.69 6.80 0.88
N SER A 134 -19.62 7.42 0.36
CA SER A 134 -18.53 6.67 -0.28
C SER A 134 -17.86 5.72 0.71
N PRO A 135 -17.43 4.51 0.26
CA PRO A 135 -16.67 3.60 1.09
C PRO A 135 -15.37 4.26 1.60
N SER A 136 -15.22 4.32 2.91
CA SER A 136 -14.07 4.93 3.59
C SER A 136 -13.25 3.88 4.36
N ILE A 137 -12.23 4.31 5.04
CA ILE A 137 -11.43 3.45 5.95
C ILE A 137 -12.28 2.70 6.98
N ALA A 138 -13.40 3.28 7.41
CA ALA A 138 -14.30 2.67 8.40
C ALA A 138 -14.83 1.30 7.94
N GLU A 139 -14.93 1.05 6.64
CA GLU A 139 -15.36 -0.26 6.11
C GLU A 139 -14.34 -1.37 6.46
N PHE A 140 -13.06 -1.09 6.30
CA PHE A 140 -12.00 -2.05 6.66
C PHE A 140 -11.85 -2.21 8.17
N ALA A 141 -12.17 -1.18 8.95
CA ALA A 141 -12.05 -1.21 10.39
C ALA A 141 -13.04 -2.16 11.08
N ARG A 142 -14.18 -2.45 10.44
CA ARG A 142 -15.23 -3.29 11.03
C ARG A 142 -14.78 -4.70 11.38
N HIS A 143 -13.90 -5.27 10.56
CA HIS A 143 -13.43 -6.66 10.69
C HIS A 143 -11.91 -6.78 10.69
N GLY A 144 -11.20 -5.70 10.34
CA GLY A 144 -9.78 -5.77 10.00
C GLY A 144 -9.53 -6.61 8.74
N LEU A 145 -8.29 -6.71 8.35
CA LEU A 145 -7.84 -7.51 7.22
C LEU A 145 -6.91 -8.60 7.75
N VAL A 146 -7.31 -9.86 7.58
CA VAL A 146 -6.50 -11.01 8.02
C VAL A 146 -6.45 -12.02 6.89
N THR A 147 -5.30 -12.16 6.25
CA THR A 147 -5.10 -13.07 5.13
C THR A 147 -3.68 -13.62 5.08
N ARG A 148 -3.42 -14.63 4.23
CA ARG A 148 -2.06 -15.11 4.03
C ARG A 148 -1.21 -14.03 3.39
N ALA A 149 -0.06 -13.74 3.97
CA ALA A 149 0.96 -12.87 3.44
C ALA A 149 1.94 -13.68 2.58
N VAL A 150 2.27 -13.18 1.40
CA VAL A 150 3.32 -13.72 0.52
C VAL A 150 4.33 -12.61 0.27
N HIS A 151 5.54 -12.79 0.80
CA HIS A 151 6.64 -11.84 0.64
C HIS A 151 7.42 -12.13 -0.63
N VAL A 152 7.64 -11.11 -1.45
CA VAL A 152 8.46 -11.14 -2.66
C VAL A 152 9.58 -10.11 -2.56
N ASP A 153 10.84 -10.55 -2.66
CA ASP A 153 12.05 -9.72 -2.62
C ASP A 153 12.55 -9.52 -4.05
N ILE A 154 12.16 -8.41 -4.68
CA ILE A 154 12.54 -8.09 -6.07
C ILE A 154 14.04 -7.86 -6.21
N PRO A 155 14.71 -7.09 -5.33
CA PRO A 155 16.16 -6.98 -5.32
C PRO A 155 16.89 -8.32 -5.33
N ALA A 156 16.43 -9.30 -4.56
CA ALA A 156 17.06 -10.62 -4.51
C ALA A 156 17.05 -11.33 -5.87
N VAL A 157 15.95 -11.27 -6.62
CA VAL A 157 15.83 -11.93 -7.94
C VAL A 157 16.47 -11.11 -9.06
N ARG A 158 16.64 -9.79 -8.89
CA ARG A 158 17.37 -8.94 -9.84
C ARG A 158 18.88 -8.90 -9.56
N GLY A 159 19.33 -9.35 -8.39
CA GLY A 159 20.74 -9.27 -7.97
C GLY A 159 21.20 -7.83 -7.69
N THR A 160 20.29 -6.97 -7.24
CA THR A 160 20.53 -5.55 -6.96
C THR A 160 20.19 -5.24 -5.50
N PRO A 161 20.72 -4.17 -4.90
CA PRO A 161 20.36 -3.80 -3.53
C PRO A 161 18.94 -3.23 -3.40
N TRP A 162 18.42 -2.61 -4.44
CA TRP A 162 17.04 -2.07 -4.57
C TRP A 162 16.61 -2.04 -6.03
N VAL A 163 15.34 -1.77 -6.27
CA VAL A 163 14.78 -1.57 -7.62
C VAL A 163 15.33 -0.27 -8.21
N ASP A 164 15.86 -0.35 -9.44
CA ASP A 164 16.37 0.80 -10.16
C ASP A 164 15.25 1.80 -10.51
N ILE A 165 15.61 3.10 -10.49
CA ILE A 165 14.68 4.18 -10.82
C ILE A 165 14.20 4.16 -12.28
N ASP A 166 14.95 3.54 -13.17
CA ASP A 166 14.70 3.51 -14.61
C ASP A 166 14.06 2.19 -15.09
N VAL A 167 13.90 1.22 -14.19
CA VAL A 167 13.38 -0.11 -14.53
C VAL A 167 12.27 -0.51 -13.56
N ALA A 168 11.04 -0.26 -13.95
CA ALA A 168 9.86 -0.62 -13.16
C ALA A 168 9.79 -2.14 -12.88
N VAL A 169 9.18 -2.51 -11.76
CA VAL A 169 8.87 -3.91 -11.44
C VAL A 169 7.77 -4.40 -12.37
N THR A 170 7.98 -5.58 -12.95
CA THR A 170 7.08 -6.24 -13.90
C THR A 170 6.41 -7.47 -13.28
N GLY A 171 5.40 -8.02 -13.96
CA GLY A 171 4.79 -9.32 -13.59
C GLY A 171 5.79 -10.46 -13.64
N GLU A 172 6.74 -10.46 -14.61
CA GLU A 172 7.81 -11.46 -14.67
C GLU A 172 8.72 -11.42 -13.45
N ASP A 173 9.00 -10.25 -12.90
CA ASP A 173 9.78 -10.15 -11.66
C ASP A 173 9.05 -10.79 -10.49
N LEU A 174 7.72 -10.59 -10.40
CA LEU A 174 6.88 -11.19 -9.37
C LEU A 174 6.86 -12.72 -9.49
N ASP A 175 6.70 -13.24 -10.71
CA ASP A 175 6.73 -14.68 -10.98
C ASP A 175 8.10 -15.28 -10.63
N ARG A 176 9.20 -14.62 -10.97
CA ARG A 176 10.55 -15.05 -10.61
C ARG A 176 10.75 -15.08 -9.09
N ALA A 177 10.23 -14.08 -8.38
CA ALA A 177 10.34 -14.04 -6.92
C ALA A 177 9.54 -15.16 -6.24
N LEU A 178 8.34 -15.48 -6.74
CA LEU A 178 7.56 -16.63 -6.28
C LEU A 178 8.28 -17.96 -6.57
N ALA A 179 8.80 -18.11 -7.77
CA ALA A 179 9.53 -19.32 -8.17
C ALA A 179 10.80 -19.53 -7.33
N ALA A 180 11.52 -18.46 -6.97
CA ALA A 180 12.72 -18.54 -6.16
C ALA A 180 12.48 -19.11 -4.75
N THR A 181 11.27 -18.97 -4.22
CA THR A 181 10.85 -19.51 -2.90
C THR A 181 9.98 -20.76 -3.02
N GLY A 182 9.61 -21.16 -4.25
CA GLY A 182 8.67 -22.27 -4.49
C GLY A 182 7.26 -21.99 -3.96
N THR A 183 6.88 -20.71 -3.80
CA THR A 183 5.60 -20.30 -3.25
C THR A 183 4.59 -20.07 -4.36
N SER A 184 3.38 -20.65 -4.22
CA SER A 184 2.24 -20.29 -5.06
C SER A 184 1.51 -19.09 -4.48
N PHE A 185 1.06 -18.18 -5.34
CA PHE A 185 0.16 -17.10 -4.97
C PHE A 185 -1.29 -17.52 -5.30
N GLU A 186 -2.20 -17.29 -4.38
CA GLU A 186 -3.61 -17.67 -4.53
C GLU A 186 -4.50 -16.42 -4.39
N PRO A 187 -5.61 -16.32 -5.11
CA PRO A 187 -6.55 -15.22 -4.92
C PRO A 187 -6.96 -15.04 -3.46
N GLY A 188 -6.93 -13.80 -3.00
CA GLY A 188 -7.18 -13.46 -1.60
C GLY A 188 -5.94 -13.39 -0.72
N ASP A 189 -4.77 -13.77 -1.21
CA ASP A 189 -3.51 -13.52 -0.50
C ASP A 189 -3.12 -12.04 -0.52
N ALA A 190 -2.35 -11.62 0.46
CA ALA A 190 -1.68 -10.33 0.46
C ALA A 190 -0.30 -10.45 -0.18
N LEU A 191 0.01 -9.51 -1.08
CA LEU A 191 1.34 -9.36 -1.66
C LEU A 191 2.16 -8.40 -0.80
N LEU A 192 3.25 -8.87 -0.21
CA LEU A 192 4.22 -8.04 0.48
C LEU A 192 5.39 -7.78 -0.46
N LEU A 193 5.36 -6.63 -1.14
CA LEU A 193 6.29 -6.29 -2.20
C LEU A 193 7.47 -5.50 -1.65
N ASP A 194 8.59 -6.20 -1.45
CA ASP A 194 9.87 -5.64 -1.02
C ASP A 194 10.68 -5.23 -2.25
N MET A 195 10.84 -3.94 -2.44
CA MET A 195 11.60 -3.34 -3.54
C MET A 195 12.94 -2.73 -3.06
N GLY A 196 13.24 -2.82 -1.76
CA GLY A 196 14.53 -2.46 -1.16
C GLY A 196 14.66 -1.01 -0.74
N ARG A 197 13.58 -0.34 -0.42
CA ARG A 197 13.60 1.07 -0.01
C ARG A 197 14.45 1.33 1.23
N ASP A 198 14.47 0.43 2.20
CA ASP A 198 15.32 0.53 3.39
C ASP A 198 16.81 0.63 3.02
N ARG A 199 17.25 -0.17 2.04
CA ARG A 199 18.64 -0.16 1.54
C ARG A 199 18.93 1.07 0.70
N PHE A 200 17.96 1.53 -0.10
CA PHE A 200 18.05 2.76 -0.88
C PHE A 200 18.25 3.99 0.03
N GLU A 201 17.43 4.12 1.07
CA GLU A 201 17.52 5.21 2.04
C GLU A 201 18.82 5.11 2.88
N ALA A 202 19.23 3.91 3.29
CA ALA A 202 20.50 3.69 4.00
C ALA A 202 21.74 4.07 3.17
N ALA A 203 21.64 4.00 1.84
CA ALA A 203 22.68 4.48 0.92
C ALA A 203 22.67 6.00 0.73
N GLY A 204 21.80 6.74 1.42
CA GLY A 204 21.70 8.20 1.38
C GLY A 204 20.79 8.75 0.30
N HIS A 205 20.02 7.90 -0.37
CA HIS A 205 19.02 8.36 -1.35
C HIS A 205 17.72 8.76 -0.66
N VAL A 206 16.96 9.68 -1.29
CA VAL A 206 15.67 10.13 -0.80
C VAL A 206 14.57 9.64 -1.74
N PHE A 207 13.57 8.94 -1.19
CA PHE A 207 12.41 8.52 -1.95
C PHE A 207 11.44 9.68 -2.15
N GLY A 208 11.15 10.00 -3.40
CA GLY A 208 10.29 11.11 -3.81
C GLY A 208 10.79 11.79 -5.08
N GLY A 209 10.13 12.86 -5.48
CA GLY A 209 10.51 13.64 -6.66
C GLY A 209 9.90 13.14 -7.98
N PRO A 210 10.35 13.72 -9.12
CA PRO A 210 9.73 13.51 -10.42
C PRO A 210 10.10 12.18 -11.10
N ARG A 211 11.04 11.44 -10.54
CA ARG A 211 11.40 10.07 -10.96
C ARG A 211 11.56 9.21 -9.72
N ARG A 212 10.92 8.06 -9.71
CA ARG A 212 10.91 7.16 -8.55
C ARG A 212 11.00 5.71 -8.99
N PRO A 213 11.76 4.87 -8.26
CA PRO A 213 11.66 3.43 -8.40
C PRO A 213 10.28 2.95 -7.95
N GLY A 214 9.82 1.85 -8.49
CA GLY A 214 8.53 1.29 -8.11
C GLY A 214 8.03 0.23 -9.08
N ILE A 215 6.75 -0.13 -8.95
CA ILE A 215 6.08 -1.08 -9.83
C ILE A 215 5.41 -0.35 -10.99
N GLY A 216 5.50 -0.96 -12.19
CA GLY A 216 4.93 -0.41 -13.41
C GLY A 216 3.57 -1.01 -13.79
N PHE A 217 3.08 -0.64 -14.96
CA PHE A 217 1.79 -1.07 -15.49
C PHE A 217 1.72 -2.60 -15.68
N ASP A 218 2.78 -3.23 -16.13
CA ASP A 218 2.81 -4.69 -16.28
C ASP A 218 2.63 -5.40 -14.93
N GLY A 219 3.28 -4.91 -13.89
CA GLY A 219 3.07 -5.39 -12.52
C GLY A 219 1.66 -5.09 -11.99
N ALA A 220 1.06 -3.95 -12.35
CA ALA A 220 -0.33 -3.64 -12.00
C ALA A 220 -1.32 -4.64 -12.62
N ARG A 221 -1.08 -5.08 -13.86
CA ARG A 221 -1.87 -6.15 -14.50
C ARG A 221 -1.75 -7.46 -13.75
N TRP A 222 -0.53 -7.85 -13.39
CA TRP A 222 -0.27 -9.06 -12.61
C TRP A 222 -1.05 -9.06 -11.28
N ILE A 223 -1.08 -7.93 -10.56
CA ILE A 223 -1.83 -7.76 -9.30
C ILE A 223 -3.31 -8.11 -9.50
N VAL A 224 -3.93 -7.58 -10.55
CA VAL A 224 -5.35 -7.83 -10.85
C VAL A 224 -5.56 -9.29 -11.27
N GLU A 225 -4.75 -9.82 -12.17
CA GLU A 225 -4.86 -11.17 -12.74
C GLU A 225 -4.70 -12.26 -11.68
N HIS A 226 -3.88 -12.02 -10.65
CA HIS A 226 -3.65 -12.98 -9.55
C HIS A 226 -4.57 -12.79 -8.35
N GLY A 227 -5.47 -11.80 -8.38
CA GLY A 227 -6.43 -11.57 -7.31
C GLY A 227 -5.77 -11.19 -5.98
N VAL A 228 -4.80 -10.28 -6.02
CA VAL A 228 -4.19 -9.71 -4.81
C VAL A 228 -5.27 -9.04 -3.98
N SER A 229 -5.43 -9.45 -2.72
CA SER A 229 -6.42 -8.85 -1.83
C SER A 229 -5.92 -7.58 -1.14
N VAL A 230 -4.66 -7.58 -0.72
CA VAL A 230 -3.99 -6.46 -0.07
C VAL A 230 -2.58 -6.36 -0.64
N LEU A 231 -2.15 -5.17 -1.05
CA LEU A 231 -0.77 -4.89 -1.41
C LEU A 231 -0.11 -4.10 -0.28
N CYS A 232 0.98 -4.63 0.30
CA CYS A 232 1.86 -3.93 1.22
C CYS A 232 3.20 -3.71 0.54
N TRP A 233 3.59 -2.47 0.29
CA TRP A 233 4.78 -2.13 -0.48
C TRP A 233 5.62 -1.02 0.15
N ASP A 234 6.90 -1.00 -0.16
CA ASP A 234 7.85 -0.03 0.40
C ASP A 234 8.10 1.16 -0.53
N PHE A 235 8.46 0.92 -1.80
CA PHE A 235 8.30 1.89 -2.88
C PHE A 235 6.85 1.84 -3.40
N LEU A 236 6.43 2.90 -4.08
CA LEU A 236 5.09 3.00 -4.64
C LEU A 236 5.12 2.71 -6.15
N ASP A 237 4.24 3.36 -6.93
CA ASP A 237 4.31 3.31 -8.38
C ASP A 237 5.65 3.83 -8.91
N ALA A 238 6.14 3.19 -9.95
CA ALA A 238 7.23 3.72 -10.75
C ALA A 238 6.80 5.06 -11.37
N PHE A 239 7.68 6.04 -11.31
CA PHE A 239 7.41 7.35 -11.88
C PHE A 239 8.51 7.75 -12.85
N HIS A 240 8.32 7.42 -14.13
CA HIS A 240 9.18 7.80 -15.23
C HIS A 240 8.38 7.82 -16.57
N PRO A 241 8.95 8.41 -17.66
CA PRO A 241 8.18 8.71 -18.88
C PRO A 241 7.55 7.50 -19.59
N ASP A 242 8.09 6.30 -19.39
CA ASP A 242 7.60 5.09 -20.08
C ASP A 242 6.45 4.40 -19.33
N GLU A 243 6.16 4.83 -18.11
CA GLU A 243 5.06 4.30 -17.30
C GLU A 243 3.87 5.26 -17.26
N PRO A 244 2.63 4.74 -17.18
CA PRO A 244 1.48 5.59 -16.90
C PRO A 244 1.56 6.18 -15.49
N PHE A 245 0.89 7.29 -15.27
CA PHE A 245 0.84 7.91 -13.96
C PHE A 245 0.12 7.00 -12.94
N VAL A 246 0.79 6.69 -11.83
CA VAL A 246 0.30 5.90 -10.68
C VAL A 246 -0.49 4.63 -11.06
N PRO A 247 0.15 3.68 -11.81
CA PRO A 247 -0.55 2.55 -12.39
C PRO A 247 -1.21 1.61 -11.36
N VAL A 248 -0.71 1.54 -10.14
CA VAL A 248 -1.28 0.70 -9.09
C VAL A 248 -2.26 1.45 -8.20
N HIS A 249 -1.99 2.71 -7.84
CA HIS A 249 -2.94 3.49 -7.03
C HIS A 249 -4.31 3.64 -7.71
N LEU A 250 -4.35 3.76 -9.04
CA LEU A 250 -5.63 3.86 -9.75
C LEU A 250 -6.42 2.53 -9.76
N LEU A 251 -5.84 1.42 -9.32
CA LEU A 251 -6.58 0.18 -9.07
C LEU A 251 -7.52 0.31 -7.86
N ILE A 252 -7.30 1.27 -6.95
CA ILE A 252 -8.29 1.61 -5.90
C ILE A 252 -9.61 1.96 -6.58
N TRP A 253 -9.59 2.85 -7.58
CA TRP A 253 -10.78 3.24 -8.33
C TRP A 253 -11.35 2.10 -9.18
N ALA A 254 -10.48 1.34 -9.86
CA ALA A 254 -10.89 0.39 -10.88
C ALA A 254 -11.46 -0.91 -10.30
N VAL A 255 -10.84 -1.46 -9.24
CA VAL A 255 -11.18 -2.76 -8.66
C VAL A 255 -11.30 -2.73 -7.12
N GLY A 256 -11.10 -1.57 -6.50
CA GLY A 256 -11.09 -1.44 -5.04
C GLY A 256 -9.88 -2.13 -4.41
N LEU A 257 -8.69 -2.03 -5.04
CA LEU A 257 -7.46 -2.60 -4.49
C LEU A 257 -7.16 -1.99 -3.11
N VAL A 258 -6.93 -2.85 -2.13
CA VAL A 258 -6.52 -2.42 -0.78
C VAL A 258 -5.01 -2.20 -0.77
N LEU A 259 -4.57 -0.98 -0.51
CA LEU A 259 -3.16 -0.57 -0.48
C LEU A 259 -2.70 -0.23 0.93
N VAL A 260 -1.54 -0.74 1.30
CA VAL A 260 -0.79 -0.35 2.49
C VAL A 260 0.57 0.19 2.06
N ASP A 261 0.66 1.50 2.08
CA ASP A 261 1.80 2.25 1.58
C ASP A 261 2.95 2.37 2.57
N ASN A 262 4.15 2.59 2.03
CA ASN A 262 5.35 2.89 2.79
C ASN A 262 5.68 1.86 3.89
N CYS A 263 5.52 0.59 3.60
CA CYS A 263 5.94 -0.48 4.50
C CYS A 263 7.47 -0.51 4.68
N ASP A 264 7.93 -1.05 5.81
CA ASP A 264 9.32 -1.40 6.06
C ASP A 264 9.46 -2.92 6.11
N HIS A 265 9.97 -3.50 5.04
CA HIS A 265 10.16 -4.96 4.92
C HIS A 265 11.46 -5.46 5.56
N SER A 266 12.36 -4.58 6.02
CA SER A 266 13.68 -4.94 6.53
C SER A 266 13.63 -5.96 7.67
N ARG A 267 12.70 -5.74 8.62
CA ARG A 267 12.49 -6.64 9.77
C ARG A 267 11.90 -7.98 9.38
N LEU A 268 10.97 -7.98 8.41
CA LEU A 268 10.38 -9.21 7.91
C LEU A 268 11.42 -10.05 7.16
N ARG A 269 12.16 -9.44 6.25
CA ARG A 269 13.25 -10.09 5.50
C ARG A 269 14.28 -10.71 6.44
N ALA A 270 14.66 -10.03 7.53
CA ALA A 270 15.57 -10.54 8.54
C ALA A 270 14.97 -11.66 9.42
N ALA A 271 13.65 -11.72 9.53
CA ALA A 271 12.93 -12.65 10.37
C ALA A 271 12.52 -13.94 9.65
N LEU A 272 12.39 -13.91 8.33
CA LEU A 272 12.05 -15.08 7.51
C LEU A 272 13.20 -16.09 7.51
N GLU A 273 12.85 -17.36 7.66
CA GLU A 273 13.80 -18.46 7.50
C GLU A 273 14.15 -18.62 6.00
N PRO A 274 15.36 -19.12 5.68
CA PRO A 274 15.73 -19.40 4.30
C PRO A 274 14.68 -20.25 3.56
N GLY A 275 14.27 -19.81 2.35
CA GLY A 275 13.27 -20.49 1.54
C GLY A 275 11.81 -20.29 2.00
N ARG A 276 11.57 -19.49 3.03
CA ARG A 276 10.22 -19.09 3.45
C ARG A 276 9.87 -17.68 2.98
N SER A 277 8.63 -17.55 2.52
CA SER A 277 8.10 -16.25 2.08
C SER A 277 6.67 -15.98 2.59
N THR A 278 6.14 -16.83 3.48
CA THR A 278 4.74 -16.76 3.89
C THR A 278 4.56 -16.55 5.38
N GLY A 279 3.47 -15.87 5.74
CA GLY A 279 2.98 -15.65 7.09
C GLY A 279 1.50 -15.28 7.05
N ALA A 280 0.96 -14.79 8.16
CA ALA A 280 -0.38 -14.19 8.20
C ALA A 280 -0.27 -12.69 8.38
N LEU A 281 -0.82 -11.93 7.42
CA LEU A 281 -0.96 -10.47 7.53
C LEU A 281 -2.16 -10.13 8.41
N VAL A 282 -1.97 -9.14 9.30
CA VAL A 282 -3.02 -8.50 10.09
C VAL A 282 -2.91 -6.99 9.90
N VAL A 283 -3.97 -6.35 9.39
CA VAL A 283 -4.08 -4.90 9.30
C VAL A 283 -5.40 -4.47 9.96
N ALA A 284 -5.33 -3.64 10.97
CA ALA A 284 -6.49 -3.15 11.72
C ALA A 284 -6.47 -1.62 11.79
N PRO A 285 -7.09 -0.92 10.83
CA PRO A 285 -7.18 0.54 10.87
C PRO A 285 -8.12 1.00 11.99
N LEU A 286 -7.97 2.26 12.42
CA LEU A 286 -8.95 2.90 13.29
C LEU A 286 -10.26 3.18 12.53
N PRO A 287 -11.43 3.05 13.18
CA PRO A 287 -12.72 3.30 12.55
C PRO A 287 -13.01 4.81 12.44
N ILE A 288 -12.32 5.48 11.50
CA ILE A 288 -12.50 6.91 11.23
C ILE A 288 -13.46 7.05 10.07
N ASP A 289 -14.67 7.50 10.37
CA ASP A 289 -15.72 7.65 9.37
C ASP A 289 -15.38 8.75 8.34
N GLY A 290 -15.62 8.46 7.07
CA GLY A 290 -15.33 9.36 5.95
C GLY A 290 -13.84 9.55 5.61
N ALA A 291 -12.91 9.01 6.40
CA ALA A 291 -11.48 9.17 6.13
C ALA A 291 -11.05 8.45 4.86
N THR A 292 -10.16 9.10 4.10
CA THR A 292 -9.59 8.58 2.85
C THR A 292 -8.39 7.65 3.06
N GLY A 293 -7.89 7.59 4.28
CA GLY A 293 -6.78 6.72 4.68
C GLY A 293 -6.58 6.73 6.19
N ASN A 294 -5.75 5.82 6.67
CA ASN A 294 -5.40 5.72 8.09
C ASN A 294 -3.99 5.17 8.27
N ASN A 295 -3.22 5.78 9.15
CA ASN A 295 -1.93 5.21 9.53
C ASN A 295 -2.16 3.91 10.29
N VAL A 296 -1.43 2.89 9.91
CA VAL A 296 -1.58 1.53 10.42
C VAL A 296 -0.24 0.91 10.79
N ASN A 297 -0.28 -0.08 11.65
CA ASN A 297 0.84 -0.98 11.91
C ASN A 297 0.51 -2.37 11.35
N PRO A 298 0.85 -2.68 10.10
CA PRO A 298 0.64 -4.01 9.55
C PRO A 298 1.57 -5.00 10.26
N LEU A 299 1.01 -6.10 10.75
CA LEU A 299 1.76 -7.17 11.41
C LEU A 299 1.77 -8.42 10.54
N VAL A 300 2.92 -9.06 10.44
CA VAL A 300 3.05 -10.41 9.89
C VAL A 300 3.34 -11.38 11.01
N LEU A 301 2.49 -12.40 11.16
CA LEU A 301 2.69 -13.52 12.07
C LEU A 301 3.38 -14.66 11.33
N LEU A 302 4.53 -15.12 11.85
CA LEU A 302 5.38 -16.16 11.26
C LEU A 302 5.21 -17.52 11.92
#